data_2a6c3dda2a3cc28d4ebed52c84b4097f
#
_entry.id   2a6c3dda2a3cc28d4ebed52c84b4097f
#
_cell.length_a   1.000
_cell.length_b   1.000
_cell.length_c   1.000
_cell.angle_alpha   90.00
_cell.angle_beta   90.00
_cell.angle_gamma   90.00
#
_symmetry.space_group_name_H-M   'P 1'
#
loop_
_entity.id
_entity.type
_entity.pdbx_description
1 polymer ?
#
loop_
_entity_poly.entity_id
_entity_poly.type
_entity_poly.pdbx_seq_one_letter_code
_entity_poly.pdbx_strand_id
1 'polypeptide(L)'
;LLCISVSSTDAIGHVFSTRGPENQSVYMELDRQMAAFLNLLDEKIGRGNYLLFFTADHGAVHNPNFLKQHKIPAGGLETWNMEKEANGYMQKALGLEGKVVSQISAGRVTLNDALLKRQGVDISKARQTMIDWLLKDNRIRFAVDYDHVAEATIPEIIKERIINGYFRGRSGDVFFVQRPEFGDNSDASDFRGTSHSQWNPYDTHIPFVLMGWHVNHGQTSTPARIVD
;
A
#
# COMPACT_ATOMS: atom_id res chain seq x y z
N LEU A 1 -11.70 15.79 20.99
CA LEU A 1 -11.27 14.72 20.10
C LEU A 1 -9.91 14.19 20.53
N LEU A 2 -9.81 12.88 20.76
CA LEU A 2 -8.56 12.18 21.05
C LEU A 2 -8.32 11.18 19.91
N CYS A 3 -7.14 11.23 19.30
CA CYS A 3 -6.70 10.26 18.30
C CYS A 3 -5.49 9.49 18.88
N ILE A 4 -5.56 8.16 18.80
CA ILE A 4 -4.49 7.26 19.28
C ILE A 4 -4.04 6.41 18.11
N SER A 5 -2.73 6.37 17.87
CA SER A 5 -2.10 5.48 16.89
C SER A 5 -1.36 4.36 17.62
N VAL A 6 -1.57 3.12 17.17
CA VAL A 6 -0.90 1.93 17.69
C VAL A 6 -0.04 1.34 16.58
N SER A 7 1.23 1.77 16.53
CA SER A 7 2.17 1.37 15.46
C SER A 7 2.89 0.04 15.73
N SER A 8 2.81 -0.50 16.94
CA SER A 8 3.54 -1.73 17.32
C SER A 8 3.06 -2.97 16.58
N THR A 9 1.78 -3.08 16.24
CA THR A 9 1.21 -4.20 15.50
C THR A 9 1.80 -4.29 14.09
N ASP A 10 1.90 -3.15 13.41
CA ASP A 10 2.49 -3.06 12.08
C ASP A 10 4.01 -3.32 12.12
N ALA A 11 4.73 -2.65 13.02
CA ALA A 11 6.18 -2.84 13.18
C ALA A 11 6.58 -4.29 13.44
N ILE A 12 5.82 -5.02 14.26
CA ILE A 12 6.02 -6.45 14.50
C ILE A 12 5.67 -7.26 13.23
N GLY A 13 4.62 -6.90 12.53
CA GLY A 13 4.24 -7.51 11.25
C GLY A 13 5.36 -7.42 10.21
N HIS A 14 5.97 -6.26 10.06
CA HIS A 14 7.09 -6.05 9.14
C HIS A 14 8.30 -6.95 9.42
N VAL A 15 8.51 -7.35 10.66
CA VAL A 15 9.65 -8.20 11.05
C VAL A 15 9.29 -9.68 11.11
N PHE A 16 8.13 -10.02 11.67
CA PHE A 16 7.73 -11.39 12.02
C PHE A 16 6.52 -11.92 11.24
N SER A 17 6.02 -11.15 10.27
CA SER A 17 4.84 -11.49 9.47
C SER A 17 3.52 -11.47 10.25
N THR A 18 2.43 -11.69 9.52
CA THR A 18 1.06 -11.74 10.05
C THR A 18 0.74 -12.99 10.86
N ARG A 19 1.61 -14.01 10.85
CA ARG A 19 1.36 -15.33 11.46
C ARG A 19 2.37 -15.72 12.55
N GLY A 20 3.31 -14.87 12.84
CA GLY A 20 4.31 -15.13 13.89
C GLY A 20 3.69 -15.10 15.30
N PRO A 21 4.22 -15.88 16.26
CA PRO A 21 3.78 -15.80 17.66
C PRO A 21 4.01 -14.40 18.26
N GLU A 22 4.98 -13.65 17.77
CA GLU A 22 5.23 -12.26 18.14
C GLU A 22 4.06 -11.37 17.78
N ASN A 23 3.50 -11.56 16.58
CA ASN A 23 2.32 -10.82 16.13
C ASN A 23 1.09 -11.17 16.99
N GLN A 24 0.87 -12.47 17.27
CA GLN A 24 -0.19 -12.87 18.19
C GLN A 24 -0.02 -12.22 19.57
N SER A 25 1.19 -12.19 20.11
CA SER A 25 1.47 -11.61 21.42
C SER A 25 1.18 -10.12 21.49
N VAL A 26 1.53 -9.36 20.45
CA VAL A 26 1.27 -7.91 20.42
C VAL A 26 -0.23 -7.61 20.32
N TYR A 27 -1.02 -8.43 19.61
CA TYR A 27 -2.47 -8.26 19.57
C TYR A 27 -3.13 -8.63 20.91
N MET A 28 -2.66 -9.65 21.61
CA MET A 28 -3.15 -9.99 22.95
C MET A 28 -2.82 -8.87 23.97
N GLU A 29 -1.68 -8.22 23.82
CA GLU A 29 -1.33 -7.08 24.67
C GLU A 29 -2.17 -5.85 24.33
N LEU A 30 -2.42 -5.57 23.06
CA LEU A 30 -3.31 -4.52 22.60
C LEU A 30 -4.71 -4.70 23.16
N ASP A 31 -5.26 -5.92 23.15
CA ASP A 31 -6.57 -6.25 23.73
C ASP A 31 -6.65 -5.89 25.21
N ARG A 32 -5.61 -6.27 26.00
CA ARG A 32 -5.55 -5.92 27.43
C ARG A 32 -5.47 -4.42 27.67
N GLN A 33 -4.68 -3.69 26.87
CA GLN A 33 -4.56 -2.24 26.99
C GLN A 33 -5.85 -1.53 26.59
N MET A 34 -6.54 -2.01 25.53
CA MET A 34 -7.85 -1.51 25.12
C MET A 34 -8.88 -1.71 26.23
N ALA A 35 -8.92 -2.87 26.87
CA ALA A 35 -9.82 -3.11 27.99
C ALA A 35 -9.56 -2.15 29.15
N ALA A 36 -8.30 -1.92 29.52
CA ALA A 36 -7.95 -0.96 30.56
C ALA A 36 -8.33 0.48 30.19
N PHE A 37 -8.11 0.86 28.94
CA PHE A 37 -8.48 2.19 28.43
C PHE A 37 -10.01 2.41 28.44
N LEU A 38 -10.79 1.42 27.99
CA LEU A 38 -12.24 1.50 28.01
C LEU A 38 -12.79 1.60 29.45
N ASN A 39 -12.23 0.84 30.39
CA ASN A 39 -12.59 0.95 31.80
C ASN A 39 -12.31 2.35 32.38
N LEU A 40 -11.18 2.96 31.99
CA LEU A 40 -10.84 4.32 32.38
C LEU A 40 -11.83 5.33 31.79
N LEU A 41 -12.24 5.18 30.54
CA LEU A 41 -13.26 6.06 29.93
C LEU A 41 -14.61 5.89 30.59
N ASP A 42 -15.03 4.68 30.93
CA ASP A 42 -16.28 4.40 31.65
C ASP A 42 -16.25 5.03 33.02
N GLU A 43 -15.13 4.98 33.76
CA GLU A 43 -14.96 5.60 35.07
C GLU A 43 -14.97 7.13 35.01
N LYS A 44 -14.25 7.74 34.09
CA LYS A 44 -14.01 9.19 34.05
C LYS A 44 -15.10 9.97 33.31
N ILE A 45 -15.67 9.37 32.26
CA ILE A 45 -16.64 10.05 31.39
C ILE A 45 -18.04 9.49 31.55
N GLY A 46 -18.16 8.24 31.96
CA GLY A 46 -19.41 7.49 32.08
C GLY A 46 -19.71 6.67 30.84
N ARG A 47 -20.12 5.44 31.05
CA ARG A 47 -20.48 4.49 29.98
C ARG A 47 -21.57 5.06 29.08
N GLY A 48 -21.35 5.04 27.79
CA GLY A 48 -22.29 5.57 26.79
C GLY A 48 -22.21 7.09 26.55
N ASN A 49 -21.37 7.82 27.28
CA ASN A 49 -21.20 9.27 27.13
C ASN A 49 -20.05 9.66 26.20
N TYR A 50 -19.38 8.69 25.60
CA TYR A 50 -18.34 8.90 24.60
C TYR A 50 -18.62 8.06 23.35
N LEU A 51 -18.16 8.52 22.22
CA LEU A 51 -18.15 7.78 20.96
C LEU A 51 -16.72 7.31 20.68
N LEU A 52 -16.53 6.00 20.51
CA LEU A 52 -15.27 5.41 20.11
C LEU A 52 -15.39 4.88 18.69
N PHE A 53 -14.40 5.19 17.90
CA PHE A 53 -14.17 4.68 16.56
C PHE A 53 -12.84 3.91 16.55
N PHE A 54 -12.87 2.66 16.12
CA PHE A 54 -11.69 1.82 16.01
C PHE A 54 -11.56 1.31 14.58
N THR A 55 -10.40 1.51 13.99
CA THR A 55 -10.08 1.08 12.61
C THR A 55 -8.59 0.80 12.47
N ALA A 56 -8.18 0.40 11.27
CA ALA A 56 -6.79 0.33 10.84
C ALA A 56 -6.59 1.20 9.60
N ASP A 57 -5.37 1.58 9.31
CA ASP A 57 -4.98 2.27 8.08
C ASP A 57 -4.81 1.29 6.89
N HIS A 58 -4.42 0.05 7.17
CA HIS A 58 -4.30 -1.04 6.18
C HIS A 58 -4.29 -2.41 6.87
N GLY A 59 -4.39 -3.47 6.07
CA GLY A 59 -4.02 -4.82 6.44
C GLY A 59 -2.61 -5.18 5.98
N ALA A 60 -2.31 -6.46 5.81
CA ALA A 60 -1.00 -6.89 5.31
C ALA A 60 -1.08 -8.24 4.59
N VAL A 61 -0.24 -8.44 3.58
CA VAL A 61 -0.11 -9.71 2.87
C VAL A 61 0.60 -10.75 3.74
N HIS A 62 0.39 -12.02 3.48
CA HIS A 62 1.20 -13.07 4.10
C HIS A 62 2.65 -13.01 3.61
N ASN A 63 3.56 -13.48 4.46
CA ASN A 63 4.96 -13.65 4.09
C ASN A 63 5.11 -14.45 2.78
N PRO A 64 5.90 -14.00 1.80
CA PRO A 64 6.02 -14.68 0.50
C PRO A 64 6.57 -16.11 0.62
N ASN A 65 7.48 -16.38 1.55
CA ASN A 65 8.00 -17.74 1.74
C ASN A 65 6.95 -18.70 2.30
N PHE A 66 6.08 -18.20 3.21
CA PHE A 66 4.92 -18.95 3.67
C PHE A 66 3.97 -19.31 2.52
N LEU A 67 3.66 -18.35 1.65
CA LEU A 67 2.78 -18.57 0.50
C LEU A 67 3.37 -19.56 -0.50
N LYS A 68 4.67 -19.43 -0.82
CA LYS A 68 5.40 -20.37 -1.69
C LYS A 68 5.39 -21.81 -1.13
N GLN A 69 5.54 -21.99 0.17
CA GLN A 69 5.41 -23.30 0.83
C GLN A 69 4.01 -23.90 0.65
N HIS A 70 2.99 -23.06 0.54
CA HIS A 70 1.61 -23.48 0.27
C HIS A 70 1.25 -23.50 -1.23
N LYS A 71 2.27 -23.43 -2.12
CA LYS A 71 2.10 -23.44 -3.59
C LYS A 71 1.25 -22.29 -4.12
N ILE A 72 1.21 -21.17 -3.40
CA ILE A 72 0.58 -19.94 -3.83
C ILE A 72 1.66 -19.08 -4.50
N PRO A 73 1.48 -18.62 -5.76
CA PRO A 73 2.41 -17.72 -6.41
C PRO A 73 2.56 -16.42 -5.61
N ALA A 74 3.77 -16.15 -5.15
CA ALA A 74 4.07 -14.98 -4.34
C ALA A 74 5.52 -14.55 -4.52
N GLY A 75 5.85 -13.31 -4.17
CA GLY A 75 7.23 -12.83 -4.23
C GLY A 75 7.41 -11.41 -3.74
N GLY A 76 8.65 -10.98 -3.68
CA GLY A 76 9.05 -9.61 -3.43
C GLY A 76 9.21 -8.84 -4.73
N LEU A 77 8.90 -7.56 -4.71
CA LEU A 77 9.16 -6.65 -5.83
C LEU A 77 10.39 -5.78 -5.59
N GLU A 78 10.83 -5.60 -4.36
CA GLU A 78 12.04 -4.86 -3.96
C GLU A 78 12.18 -3.52 -4.71
N THR A 79 11.22 -2.62 -4.54
CA THR A 79 11.12 -1.37 -5.30
C THR A 79 12.38 -0.51 -5.21
N TRP A 80 13.17 -0.65 -4.13
CA TRP A 80 14.46 0.03 -3.97
C TRP A 80 15.52 -0.40 -5.02
N ASN A 81 15.46 -1.64 -5.54
CA ASN A 81 16.34 -2.10 -6.62
C ASN A 81 15.85 -1.64 -8.00
N MET A 82 14.54 -1.51 -8.16
CA MET A 82 13.91 -1.14 -9.45
C MET A 82 14.35 0.24 -9.95
N GLU A 83 14.61 1.21 -9.06
CA GLU A 83 14.99 2.56 -9.46
C GLU A 83 16.29 2.59 -10.28
N LYS A 84 17.28 1.78 -9.86
CA LYS A 84 18.55 1.68 -10.58
C LYS A 84 18.37 1.02 -11.95
N GLU A 85 17.62 -0.07 -12.01
CA GLU A 85 17.35 -0.81 -13.24
C GLU A 85 16.52 0.04 -14.22
N ALA A 86 15.50 0.73 -13.73
CA ALA A 86 14.67 1.65 -14.49
C ALA A 86 15.51 2.77 -15.10
N ASN A 87 16.41 3.39 -14.34
CA ASN A 87 17.29 4.42 -14.86
C ASN A 87 18.16 3.90 -15.99
N GLY A 88 18.79 2.74 -15.82
CA GLY A 88 19.62 2.13 -16.87
C GLY A 88 18.83 1.84 -18.16
N TYR A 89 17.59 1.32 -18.01
CA TYR A 89 16.72 1.09 -19.16
C TYR A 89 16.30 2.38 -19.85
N MET A 90 15.83 3.37 -19.09
CA MET A 90 15.33 4.65 -19.61
C MET A 90 16.44 5.43 -20.33
N GLN A 91 17.63 5.47 -19.75
CA GLN A 91 18.81 6.09 -20.40
C GLN A 91 19.10 5.47 -21.76
N LYS A 92 19.14 4.15 -21.83
CA LYS A 92 19.41 3.42 -23.08
C LYS A 92 18.27 3.60 -24.10
N ALA A 93 17.03 3.48 -23.67
CA ALA A 93 15.86 3.52 -24.55
C ALA A 93 15.60 4.92 -25.15
N LEU A 94 15.91 5.97 -24.39
CA LEU A 94 15.66 7.35 -24.80
C LEU A 94 16.93 8.11 -25.23
N GLY A 95 18.10 7.49 -25.13
CA GLY A 95 19.38 8.14 -25.45
C GLY A 95 19.74 9.27 -24.48
N LEU A 96 19.41 9.10 -23.18
CA LEU A 96 19.56 10.13 -22.16
C LEU A 96 20.75 9.87 -21.26
N GLU A 97 21.28 10.94 -20.68
CA GLU A 97 22.28 10.87 -19.63
C GLU A 97 21.72 11.43 -18.31
N GLY A 98 22.16 10.86 -17.18
CA GLY A 98 21.78 11.30 -15.84
C GLY A 98 20.57 10.54 -15.28
N LYS A 99 20.08 10.94 -14.11
CA LYS A 99 19.00 10.27 -13.38
C LYS A 99 17.63 10.63 -13.97
N VAL A 100 17.10 9.77 -14.84
CA VAL A 100 15.82 9.93 -15.55
C VAL A 100 14.64 9.64 -14.63
N VAL A 101 14.75 8.58 -13.82
CA VAL A 101 13.76 8.20 -12.80
C VAL A 101 14.23 8.75 -11.46
N SER A 102 13.48 9.70 -10.92
CA SER A 102 13.80 10.35 -9.65
C SER A 102 13.50 9.46 -8.47
N GLN A 103 12.38 8.72 -8.52
CA GLN A 103 11.91 7.87 -7.43
C GLN A 103 10.97 6.77 -7.94
N ILE A 104 11.05 5.59 -7.32
CA ILE A 104 10.02 4.54 -7.36
C ILE A 104 9.65 4.21 -5.92
N SER A 105 8.39 4.37 -5.56
CA SER A 105 7.90 4.09 -4.21
C SER A 105 6.38 3.87 -4.20
N ALA A 106 5.91 2.88 -3.45
CA ALA A 106 4.49 2.59 -3.25
C ALA A 106 3.68 2.54 -4.57
N GLY A 107 4.20 1.88 -5.59
CA GLY A 107 3.56 1.76 -6.91
C GLY A 107 3.65 3.01 -7.79
N ARG A 108 4.36 4.05 -7.36
CA ARG A 108 4.50 5.32 -8.08
C ARG A 108 5.89 5.49 -8.64
N VAL A 109 5.95 6.02 -9.87
CA VAL A 109 7.19 6.41 -10.53
C VAL A 109 7.18 7.91 -10.76
N THR A 110 8.23 8.58 -10.34
CA THR A 110 8.44 10.00 -10.61
C THR A 110 9.61 10.14 -11.58
N LEU A 111 9.37 10.78 -12.70
CA LEU A 111 10.38 11.09 -13.71
C LEU A 111 11.06 12.44 -13.41
N ASN A 112 12.23 12.63 -13.92
CA ASN A 112 12.96 13.89 -13.84
C ASN A 112 12.56 14.81 -14.98
N ASP A 113 11.45 15.52 -14.82
CA ASP A 113 10.89 16.41 -15.83
C ASP A 113 11.88 17.49 -16.31
N ALA A 114 12.67 18.05 -15.39
CA ALA A 114 13.70 19.05 -15.73
C ALA A 114 14.80 18.47 -16.62
N LEU A 115 15.19 17.21 -16.38
CA LEU A 115 16.17 16.51 -17.22
C LEU A 115 15.59 16.21 -18.60
N LEU A 116 14.36 15.68 -18.66
CA LEU A 116 13.67 15.35 -19.93
C LEU A 116 13.54 16.60 -20.81
N LYS A 117 13.08 17.71 -20.25
CA LYS A 117 12.97 19.00 -20.96
C LYS A 117 14.32 19.49 -21.46
N ARG A 118 15.35 19.45 -20.62
CA ARG A 118 16.71 19.89 -21.00
C ARG A 118 17.30 19.06 -22.14
N GLN A 119 17.00 17.79 -22.19
CA GLN A 119 17.49 16.87 -23.23
C GLN A 119 16.50 16.69 -24.41
N GLY A 120 15.40 17.47 -24.44
CA GLY A 120 14.47 17.50 -25.55
C GLY A 120 13.60 16.28 -25.72
N VAL A 121 13.38 15.51 -24.63
CA VAL A 121 12.51 14.33 -24.65
C VAL A 121 11.12 14.71 -24.16
N ASP A 122 10.11 14.32 -24.94
CA ASP A 122 8.71 14.48 -24.59
C ASP A 122 8.34 13.61 -23.39
N ILE A 123 7.61 14.18 -22.42
CA ILE A 123 7.22 13.51 -21.18
C ILE A 123 6.29 12.32 -21.43
N SER A 124 5.37 12.42 -22.40
CA SER A 124 4.45 11.33 -22.74
C SER A 124 5.20 10.13 -23.31
N LYS A 125 6.22 10.38 -24.14
CA LYS A 125 7.12 9.33 -24.64
C LYS A 125 7.89 8.68 -23.48
N ALA A 126 8.39 9.47 -22.55
CA ALA A 126 9.11 8.93 -21.38
C ALA A 126 8.20 8.09 -20.48
N ARG A 127 6.96 8.54 -20.22
CA ARG A 127 5.96 7.78 -19.47
C ARG A 127 5.61 6.46 -20.15
N GLN A 128 5.35 6.48 -21.45
CA GLN A 128 5.05 5.26 -22.20
C GLN A 128 6.23 4.28 -22.17
N THR A 129 7.46 4.78 -22.35
CA THR A 129 8.68 3.95 -22.25
C THR A 129 8.82 3.30 -20.87
N MET A 130 8.47 4.03 -19.80
CA MET A 130 8.47 3.52 -18.45
C MET A 130 7.38 2.47 -18.23
N ILE A 131 6.18 2.67 -18.75
CA ILE A 131 5.07 1.71 -18.72
C ILE A 131 5.47 0.43 -19.43
N ASP A 132 6.05 0.52 -20.62
CA ASP A 132 6.50 -0.63 -21.40
C ASP A 132 7.59 -1.44 -20.68
N TRP A 133 8.44 -0.78 -19.91
CA TRP A 133 9.44 -1.45 -19.08
C TRP A 133 8.79 -2.16 -17.90
N LEU A 134 7.91 -1.50 -17.18
CA LEU A 134 7.20 -2.06 -16.02
C LEU A 134 6.41 -3.32 -16.41
N LEU A 135 5.70 -3.28 -17.54
CA LEU A 135 4.86 -4.39 -17.99
C LEU A 135 5.65 -5.61 -18.49
N LYS A 136 6.98 -5.52 -18.65
CA LYS A 136 7.84 -6.69 -18.90
C LYS A 136 8.04 -7.54 -17.64
N ASP A 137 7.86 -6.95 -16.46
CA ASP A 137 7.94 -7.67 -15.20
C ASP A 137 6.62 -8.40 -14.94
N ASN A 138 6.67 -9.73 -14.88
CA ASN A 138 5.49 -10.57 -14.67
C ASN A 138 4.85 -10.41 -13.29
N ARG A 139 5.50 -9.73 -12.36
CA ARG A 139 4.97 -9.38 -11.02
C ARG A 139 4.08 -8.14 -11.08
N ILE A 140 4.15 -7.35 -12.15
CA ILE A 140 3.32 -6.17 -12.36
C ILE A 140 2.09 -6.54 -13.20
N ARG A 141 0.92 -6.14 -12.76
CA ARG A 141 -0.36 -6.43 -13.43
C ARG A 141 -0.79 -5.32 -14.37
N PHE A 142 -0.64 -4.08 -13.91
CA PHE A 142 -1.03 -2.88 -14.65
C PHE A 142 0.02 -1.80 -14.44
N ALA A 143 0.21 -0.95 -15.44
CA ALA A 143 0.96 0.30 -15.33
C ALA A 143 0.24 1.36 -16.18
N VAL A 144 0.05 2.55 -15.66
CA VAL A 144 -0.73 3.61 -16.29
C VAL A 144 -0.06 4.97 -16.12
N ASP A 145 -0.20 5.83 -17.13
CA ASP A 145 0.08 7.25 -17.03
C ASP A 145 -1.01 7.92 -16.18
N TYR A 146 -0.65 8.69 -15.18
CA TYR A 146 -1.61 9.38 -14.32
C TYR A 146 -2.49 10.38 -15.07
N ASP A 147 -1.99 11.01 -16.12
CA ASP A 147 -2.77 11.98 -16.91
C ASP A 147 -3.81 11.28 -17.82
N HIS A 148 -3.68 9.97 -18.06
CA HIS A 148 -4.53 9.18 -18.97
C HIS A 148 -5.21 7.99 -18.29
N VAL A 149 -5.33 7.99 -16.96
CA VAL A 149 -5.94 6.86 -16.22
C VAL A 149 -7.38 6.59 -16.64
N ALA A 150 -8.15 7.64 -16.95
CA ALA A 150 -9.55 7.50 -17.36
C ALA A 150 -9.72 6.65 -18.63
N GLU A 151 -8.76 6.72 -19.54
CA GLU A 151 -8.74 6.03 -20.82
C GLU A 151 -8.09 4.64 -20.74
N ALA A 152 -7.43 4.32 -19.62
CA ALA A 152 -6.69 3.08 -19.48
C ALA A 152 -7.62 1.85 -19.44
N THR A 153 -7.19 0.77 -20.09
CA THR A 153 -7.91 -0.52 -20.08
C THR A 153 -7.54 -1.33 -18.84
N ILE A 154 -8.07 -0.92 -17.70
CA ILE A 154 -7.90 -1.57 -16.38
C ILE A 154 -9.26 -1.69 -15.68
N PRO A 155 -9.43 -2.57 -14.67
CA PRO A 155 -10.68 -2.69 -13.93
C PRO A 155 -11.13 -1.36 -13.32
N GLU A 156 -12.42 -1.05 -13.41
CA GLU A 156 -12.97 0.26 -13.02
C GLU A 156 -12.69 0.59 -11.55
N ILE A 157 -12.80 -0.39 -10.66
CA ILE A 157 -12.49 -0.19 -9.24
C ILE A 157 -11.02 0.24 -9.01
N ILE A 158 -10.08 -0.26 -9.81
CA ILE A 158 -8.67 0.14 -9.74
C ILE A 158 -8.51 1.55 -10.30
N LYS A 159 -9.13 1.83 -11.43
CA LYS A 159 -9.14 3.15 -12.06
C LYS A 159 -9.66 4.23 -11.10
N GLU A 160 -10.81 4.00 -10.49
CA GLU A 160 -11.41 4.90 -9.50
C GLU A 160 -10.45 5.18 -8.33
N ARG A 161 -9.82 4.15 -7.79
CA ARG A 161 -8.87 4.31 -6.69
C ARG A 161 -7.62 5.09 -7.09
N ILE A 162 -7.08 4.89 -8.30
CA ILE A 162 -5.95 5.66 -8.82
C ILE A 162 -6.35 7.15 -8.95
N ILE A 163 -7.50 7.43 -9.55
CA ILE A 163 -8.01 8.79 -9.73
C ILE A 163 -8.23 9.47 -8.39
N ASN A 164 -8.90 8.82 -7.44
CA ASN A 164 -9.17 9.38 -6.13
C ASN A 164 -7.92 9.58 -5.26
N GLY A 165 -6.88 8.78 -5.49
CA GLY A 165 -5.59 8.92 -4.81
C GLY A 165 -4.60 9.84 -5.51
N TYR A 166 -4.97 10.42 -6.66
CA TYR A 166 -4.07 11.26 -7.44
C TYR A 166 -4.10 12.72 -6.96
N PHE A 167 -2.93 13.27 -6.75
CA PHE A 167 -2.74 14.70 -6.54
C PHE A 167 -1.60 15.19 -7.43
N ARG A 168 -1.93 16.10 -8.36
CA ARG A 168 -0.98 16.65 -9.33
C ARG A 168 0.23 17.27 -8.65
N GLY A 169 1.43 16.91 -9.13
CA GLY A 169 2.71 17.37 -8.60
C GLY A 169 3.18 16.64 -7.34
N ARG A 170 2.40 15.65 -6.80
CA ARG A 170 2.78 14.83 -5.64
C ARG A 170 2.72 13.33 -5.88
N SER A 171 1.89 12.89 -6.84
CA SER A 171 1.67 11.45 -7.08
C SER A 171 2.64 10.83 -8.08
N GLY A 172 3.54 11.61 -8.68
CA GLY A 172 4.44 11.15 -9.74
C GLY A 172 3.80 11.15 -11.12
N ASP A 173 4.37 10.38 -12.05
CA ASP A 173 4.03 10.38 -13.47
C ASP A 173 3.35 9.10 -13.92
N VAL A 174 3.79 7.96 -13.40
CA VAL A 174 3.27 6.62 -13.74
C VAL A 174 2.89 5.91 -12.44
N PHE A 175 1.77 5.21 -12.47
CA PHE A 175 1.35 4.30 -11.40
C PHE A 175 1.38 2.87 -11.90
N PHE A 176 1.87 1.93 -11.06
CA PHE A 176 1.80 0.51 -11.35
C PHE A 176 1.16 -0.28 -10.22
N VAL A 177 0.48 -1.33 -10.59
CA VAL A 177 -0.24 -2.25 -9.69
C VAL A 177 0.42 -3.62 -9.79
N GLN A 178 0.90 -4.11 -8.66
CA GLN A 178 1.45 -5.45 -8.56
C GLN A 178 0.35 -6.50 -8.70
N ARG A 179 0.73 -7.72 -9.09
CA ARG A 179 -0.15 -8.87 -8.95
C ARG A 179 -0.41 -9.15 -7.46
N PRO A 180 -1.57 -9.76 -7.14
CA PRO A 180 -1.80 -10.25 -5.79
C PRO A 180 -0.62 -11.09 -5.29
N GLU A 181 -0.32 -10.98 -3.99
CA GLU A 181 0.76 -11.70 -3.30
C GLU A 181 2.19 -11.30 -3.72
N PHE A 182 2.34 -10.31 -4.61
CA PHE A 182 3.61 -9.68 -4.94
C PHE A 182 3.61 -8.26 -4.35
N GLY A 183 4.34 -8.08 -3.27
CA GLY A 183 4.41 -6.81 -2.54
C GLY A 183 5.84 -6.26 -2.48
N ASP A 184 5.99 -5.15 -1.80
CA ASP A 184 7.30 -4.56 -1.50
C ASP A 184 7.99 -5.34 -0.38
N ASN A 185 8.26 -6.60 -0.67
CA ASN A 185 8.88 -7.60 0.20
C ASN A 185 10.21 -8.07 -0.42
N SER A 186 11.02 -8.75 0.37
CA SER A 186 12.21 -9.45 -0.14
C SER A 186 11.88 -10.87 -0.61
N ASP A 187 12.56 -11.31 -1.66
CA ASP A 187 12.53 -12.71 -2.14
C ASP A 187 13.57 -13.61 -1.44
N ALA A 188 14.35 -13.08 -0.50
CA ALA A 188 15.33 -13.84 0.24
C ALA A 188 14.68 -15.00 1.01
N SER A 189 15.32 -16.16 0.99
CA SER A 189 14.78 -17.40 1.61
C SER A 189 14.65 -17.33 3.14
N ASP A 190 15.40 -16.43 3.76
CA ASP A 190 15.38 -16.15 5.21
C ASP A 190 14.49 -14.94 5.58
N PHE A 191 13.84 -14.29 4.62
CA PHE A 191 12.91 -13.20 4.88
C PHE A 191 11.69 -13.70 5.67
N ARG A 192 11.45 -13.10 6.82
CA ARG A 192 10.39 -13.50 7.76
C ARG A 192 9.24 -12.51 7.85
N GLY A 193 9.45 -11.30 7.42
CA GLY A 193 8.50 -10.21 7.55
C GLY A 193 7.37 -10.23 6.53
N THR A 194 6.62 -9.17 6.51
CA THR A 194 5.62 -8.84 5.50
C THR A 194 5.60 -7.35 5.22
N SER A 195 4.86 -6.98 4.19
CA SER A 195 4.59 -5.59 3.84
C SER A 195 3.11 -5.40 3.49
N HIS A 196 2.74 -4.20 3.14
CA HIS A 196 1.41 -3.75 2.77
C HIS A 196 1.48 -2.79 1.57
N SER A 197 0.50 -1.92 1.40
CA SER A 197 0.39 -0.96 0.28
C SER A 197 -0.06 -1.59 -1.03
N GLN A 198 -0.81 -2.69 -0.92
CA GLN A 198 -1.46 -3.36 -2.03
C GLN A 198 -2.95 -2.96 -2.11
N TRP A 199 -3.59 -3.31 -3.22
CA TRP A 199 -4.99 -2.96 -3.46
C TRP A 199 -5.91 -4.16 -3.30
N ASN A 200 -5.38 -5.22 -2.79
CA ASN A 200 -6.06 -6.47 -2.58
C ASN A 200 -6.85 -6.47 -1.25
N PRO A 201 -7.85 -7.33 -1.11
CA PRO A 201 -8.68 -7.37 0.10
C PRO A 201 -7.89 -7.55 1.40
N TYR A 202 -6.76 -8.24 1.39
CA TYR A 202 -5.94 -8.41 2.58
C TYR A 202 -5.32 -7.10 3.12
N ASP A 203 -5.18 -6.08 2.26
CA ASP A 203 -4.71 -4.74 2.66
C ASP A 203 -5.88 -3.76 2.88
N THR A 204 -6.96 -3.90 2.12
CA THR A 204 -8.02 -2.90 2.07
C THR A 204 -9.25 -3.24 2.90
N HIS A 205 -9.41 -4.50 3.34
CA HIS A 205 -10.50 -4.93 4.21
C HIS A 205 -10.05 -4.83 5.67
N ILE A 206 -10.26 -3.69 6.27
CA ILE A 206 -9.84 -3.32 7.61
C ILE A 206 -11.02 -3.36 8.58
N PRO A 207 -10.78 -3.47 9.91
CA PRO A 207 -11.86 -3.36 10.89
C PRO A 207 -12.46 -1.96 10.89
N PHE A 208 -13.76 -1.91 11.12
CA PHE A 208 -14.51 -0.67 11.31
C PHE A 208 -15.51 -0.88 12.45
N VAL A 209 -15.19 -0.38 13.64
CA VAL A 209 -15.98 -0.59 14.82
C VAL A 209 -16.37 0.77 15.42
N LEU A 210 -17.65 0.93 15.68
CA LEU A 210 -18.19 2.07 16.42
C LEU A 210 -18.81 1.57 17.74
N MET A 211 -18.62 2.28 18.83
CA MET A 211 -19.30 1.99 20.09
C MET A 211 -19.51 3.25 20.93
N GLY A 212 -20.53 3.18 21.80
CA GLY A 212 -20.81 4.22 22.79
C GLY A 212 -21.99 5.11 22.41
N TRP A 213 -21.83 6.41 22.53
CA TRP A 213 -22.91 7.39 22.42
C TRP A 213 -23.65 7.31 21.09
N HIS A 214 -24.97 7.12 21.13
CA HIS A 214 -25.88 6.99 19.98
C HIS A 214 -25.55 5.87 18.99
N VAL A 215 -24.73 4.89 19.37
CA VAL A 215 -24.47 3.71 18.53
C VAL A 215 -25.37 2.56 18.94
N ASN A 216 -26.23 2.10 18.03
CA ASN A 216 -27.04 0.90 18.23
C ASN A 216 -26.19 -0.37 18.03
N HIS A 217 -26.47 -1.41 18.82
CA HIS A 217 -25.86 -2.71 18.61
C HIS A 217 -26.32 -3.31 17.27
N GLY A 218 -25.37 -3.78 16.47
CA GLY A 218 -25.63 -4.40 15.17
C GLY A 218 -24.34 -4.67 14.41
N GLN A 219 -24.49 -5.26 13.23
CA GLN A 219 -23.40 -5.38 12.25
C GLN A 219 -23.95 -5.18 10.85
N THR A 220 -23.10 -4.77 9.94
CA THR A 220 -23.41 -4.65 8.51
C THR A 220 -22.27 -5.23 7.68
N SER A 221 -22.61 -5.80 6.53
CA SER A 221 -21.67 -6.20 5.49
C SER A 221 -21.64 -5.22 4.32
N THR A 222 -22.38 -4.12 4.42
CA THR A 222 -22.33 -3.06 3.41
C THR A 222 -20.93 -2.44 3.42
N PRO A 223 -20.26 -2.37 2.26
CA PRO A 223 -18.96 -1.72 2.18
C PRO A 223 -19.05 -0.25 2.63
N ALA A 224 -18.15 0.15 3.50
CA ALA A 224 -17.97 1.52 3.94
C ALA A 224 -16.51 1.93 3.74
N ARG A 225 -16.26 3.20 3.51
CA ARG A 225 -14.91 3.75 3.44
C ARG A 225 -14.64 4.54 4.72
N ILE A 226 -13.41 4.63 5.12
CA ILE A 226 -13.03 5.39 6.32
C ILE A 226 -13.39 6.89 6.23
N VAL A 227 -13.70 7.36 5.04
CA VAL A 227 -14.07 8.76 4.75
C VAL A 227 -15.59 8.95 4.59
N ASP A 228 -16.39 7.89 4.66
CA ASP A 228 -17.85 7.96 4.60
C ASP A 228 -18.43 8.36 5.97
#